data_7db7e35552fba257dbcb85c5b130f9db
#
_entry.id   7db7e35552fba257dbcb85c5b130f9db
#
_cell.length_a   1.000
_cell.length_b   1.000
_cell.length_c   1.000
_cell.angle_alpha   90.00
_cell.angle_beta   90.00
_cell.angle_gamma   90.00
#
_symmetry.space_group_name_H-M   'P 1'
#
loop_
_entity.id
_entity.type
_entity.pdbx_description
1 polymer ?
#
loop_
_entity_poly.entity_id
_entity_poly.type
_entity_poly.pdbx_seq_one_letter_code
_entity_poly.pdbx_strand_id
1 'polypeptide(L)'
;RAVVADGYRREQIEGFFGPAYRGMAIEYSPEETPLFTGGAVKRALSRCQSDWVFVLNGDTWLDVDFAAMEAAAADASDSVSAVIAVKRMRGFERYGTVDVDAAGSLTAFHEKRPCEEGLINAGVYLLRRDALNNMPEKFSLESDYFERVVGEGALRAVECPGGFIDIGVPEDYELAQTMLAPLARSWKLAMFDRDGTINVDTGHLHEPEKLELIPSTVDIMRGYSDDPDYKVVVVTNQAGIAKGLYTEADMRRLHRCMEDELEKLGVRVDAWYFCPHHPDYTGPCECRKPAPGMLLAAMRDFDAVSAECVMYGDKPSDEAAAIAVGVRFIAVGVTPHVQ
;
A
#
# COMPACT_ATOMS: atom_id res chain seq x y z
N ARG A 1 -1.83 5.59 -2.05
CA ARG A 1 -3.01 5.04 -2.71
C ARG A 1 -2.58 4.28 -3.95
N ALA A 2 -3.18 3.12 -4.21
CA ALA A 2 -3.02 2.35 -5.43
C ALA A 2 -4.36 2.25 -6.19
N VAL A 3 -4.30 2.18 -7.52
CA VAL A 3 -5.43 1.81 -8.38
C VAL A 3 -5.06 0.50 -9.07
N VAL A 4 -5.81 -0.56 -8.81
CA VAL A 4 -5.57 -1.88 -9.38
C VAL A 4 -6.46 -2.04 -10.62
N ALA A 5 -5.83 -2.18 -11.79
CA ALA A 5 -6.51 -2.56 -13.01
C ALA A 5 -6.69 -4.09 -12.99
N ASP A 6 -7.92 -4.55 -12.87
CA ASP A 6 -8.27 -5.94 -12.68
C ASP A 6 -9.35 -6.41 -13.67
N GLY A 7 -9.25 -7.66 -14.07
CA GLY A 7 -10.17 -8.26 -15.05
C GLY A 7 -10.41 -9.72 -14.72
N TYR A 8 -9.54 -10.60 -15.20
CA TYR A 8 -9.66 -12.02 -14.94
C TYR A 8 -9.50 -12.35 -13.45
N ARG A 9 -10.49 -13.06 -12.88
CA ARG A 9 -10.55 -13.45 -11.46
C ARG A 9 -10.50 -12.26 -10.49
N ARG A 10 -11.05 -11.11 -10.87
CA ARG A 10 -11.04 -9.90 -10.06
C ARG A 10 -11.56 -10.12 -8.64
N GLU A 11 -12.61 -10.94 -8.46
CA GLU A 11 -13.21 -11.20 -7.16
C GLU A 11 -12.21 -11.83 -6.16
N GLN A 12 -11.21 -12.57 -6.66
CA GLN A 12 -10.15 -13.13 -5.83
C GLN A 12 -9.15 -12.05 -5.42
N ILE A 13 -8.81 -11.13 -6.32
CA ILE A 13 -7.89 -10.00 -6.06
C ILE A 13 -8.56 -9.02 -5.10
N GLU A 14 -9.79 -8.60 -5.40
CA GLU A 14 -10.57 -7.70 -4.55
C GLU A 14 -10.84 -8.31 -3.16
N GLY A 15 -11.15 -9.62 -3.11
CA GLY A 15 -11.37 -10.33 -1.85
C GLY A 15 -10.11 -10.49 -1.00
N PHE A 16 -8.93 -10.58 -1.63
CA PHE A 16 -7.66 -10.69 -0.93
C PHE A 16 -7.18 -9.35 -0.36
N PHE A 17 -7.16 -8.30 -1.19
CA PHE A 17 -6.60 -7.00 -0.79
C PHE A 17 -7.63 -6.09 -0.10
N GLY A 18 -8.92 -6.21 -0.42
CA GLY A 18 -9.97 -5.32 0.11
C GLY A 18 -9.77 -3.85 -0.30
N PRO A 19 -10.40 -2.90 0.41
CA PRO A 19 -10.30 -1.47 0.12
C PRO A 19 -8.99 -0.83 0.62
N ALA A 20 -8.18 -1.56 1.39
CA ALA A 20 -6.88 -1.12 1.86
C ALA A 20 -6.01 -2.33 2.19
N TYR A 21 -4.72 -2.23 1.91
CA TYR A 21 -3.74 -3.26 2.23
C TYR A 21 -2.44 -2.62 2.71
N ARG A 22 -1.90 -3.05 3.85
CA ARG A 22 -0.67 -2.53 4.48
C ARG A 22 -0.65 -0.99 4.61
N GLY A 23 -1.78 -0.40 5.03
CA GLY A 23 -1.93 1.05 5.17
C GLY A 23 -2.15 1.80 3.85
N MET A 24 -2.07 1.14 2.70
CA MET A 24 -2.32 1.74 1.38
C MET A 24 -3.79 1.59 0.99
N ALA A 25 -4.48 2.69 0.74
CA ALA A 25 -5.83 2.66 0.18
C ALA A 25 -5.81 2.08 -1.24
N ILE A 26 -6.69 1.14 -1.52
CA ILE A 26 -6.82 0.47 -2.82
C ILE A 26 -8.16 0.83 -3.45
N GLU A 27 -8.12 1.23 -4.70
CA GLU A 27 -9.26 1.41 -5.58
C GLU A 27 -9.13 0.46 -6.77
N TYR A 28 -10.23 -0.11 -7.22
CA TYR A 28 -10.24 -1.06 -8.33
C TYR A 28 -10.75 -0.40 -9.61
N SER A 29 -10.13 -0.75 -10.73
CA SER A 29 -10.50 -0.33 -12.08
C SER A 29 -10.88 -1.55 -12.93
N PRO A 30 -12.08 -2.12 -12.71
CA PRO A 30 -12.46 -3.39 -13.32
C PRO A 30 -12.64 -3.28 -14.83
N GLU A 31 -12.24 -4.35 -15.54
CA GLU A 31 -12.46 -4.54 -16.95
C GLU A 31 -13.60 -5.54 -17.19
N GLU A 32 -14.67 -5.14 -17.89
CA GLU A 32 -15.73 -6.05 -18.32
C GLU A 32 -15.31 -6.88 -19.52
N THR A 33 -14.46 -6.31 -20.38
CA THR A 33 -13.86 -6.97 -21.54
C THR A 33 -12.36 -6.63 -21.57
N PRO A 34 -11.47 -7.54 -22.01
CA PRO A 34 -10.04 -7.29 -22.06
C PRO A 34 -9.68 -6.05 -22.90
N LEU A 35 -9.05 -5.06 -22.27
CA LEU A 35 -8.64 -3.79 -22.87
C LEU A 35 -7.17 -3.80 -23.33
N PHE A 36 -6.44 -4.89 -23.09
CA PHE A 36 -4.98 -4.99 -23.15
C PHE A 36 -4.29 -4.04 -22.16
N THR A 37 -2.95 -4.10 -22.09
CA THR A 37 -2.16 -3.38 -21.07
C THR A 37 -2.39 -1.87 -21.13
N GLY A 38 -2.41 -1.27 -22.31
CA GLY A 38 -2.59 0.17 -22.49
C GLY A 38 -4.00 0.66 -22.17
N GLY A 39 -5.03 -0.07 -22.59
CA GLY A 39 -6.43 0.28 -22.29
C GLY A 39 -6.75 0.20 -20.80
N ALA A 40 -6.23 -0.85 -20.12
CA ALA A 40 -6.34 -1.02 -18.68
C ALA A 40 -5.68 0.15 -17.93
N VAL A 41 -4.46 0.51 -18.30
CA VAL A 41 -3.72 1.64 -17.71
C VAL A 41 -4.44 2.96 -18.00
N LYS A 42 -4.89 3.23 -19.22
CA LYS A 42 -5.65 4.44 -19.57
C LYS A 42 -6.89 4.60 -18.68
N ARG A 43 -7.64 3.53 -18.46
CA ARG A 43 -8.82 3.52 -17.60
C ARG A 43 -8.46 3.79 -16.13
N ALA A 44 -7.39 3.17 -15.62
CA ALA A 44 -6.91 3.38 -14.26
C ALA A 44 -6.39 4.82 -14.05
N LEU A 45 -5.66 5.39 -15.02
CA LEU A 45 -5.16 6.77 -14.96
C LEU A 45 -6.28 7.81 -14.80
N SER A 46 -7.48 7.58 -15.36
CA SER A 46 -8.62 8.48 -15.18
C SER A 46 -9.07 8.63 -13.72
N ARG A 47 -8.68 7.70 -12.84
CA ARG A 47 -8.96 7.72 -11.39
C ARG A 47 -7.83 8.38 -10.59
N CYS A 48 -6.68 8.65 -11.21
CA CYS A 48 -5.52 9.26 -10.58
C CYS A 48 -5.62 10.79 -10.60
N GLN A 49 -5.01 11.46 -9.62
CA GLN A 49 -5.03 12.92 -9.50
C GLN A 49 -3.66 13.56 -9.76
N SER A 50 -2.57 12.82 -9.56
CA SER A 50 -1.20 13.29 -9.78
C SER A 50 -0.92 13.45 -11.27
N ASP A 51 -0.08 14.41 -11.64
CA ASP A 51 0.33 14.63 -13.04
C ASP A 51 1.19 13.49 -13.57
N TRP A 52 2.01 12.89 -12.70
CA TRP A 52 2.78 11.69 -12.96
C TRP A 52 2.29 10.54 -12.10
N VAL A 53 2.19 9.35 -12.68
CA VAL A 53 1.65 8.15 -12.01
C VAL A 53 2.57 6.97 -12.28
N PHE A 54 3.00 6.30 -11.21
CA PHE A 54 3.69 5.02 -11.34
C PHE A 54 2.72 3.93 -11.80
N VAL A 55 3.14 3.18 -12.80
CA VAL A 55 2.44 2.01 -13.34
C VAL A 55 3.37 0.81 -13.24
N LEU A 56 2.91 -0.25 -12.61
CA LEU A 56 3.69 -1.47 -12.38
C LEU A 56 2.93 -2.68 -12.93
N ASN A 57 3.64 -3.56 -13.62
CA ASN A 57 3.09 -4.86 -13.99
C ASN A 57 2.84 -5.69 -12.73
N GLY A 58 1.72 -6.42 -12.70
CA GLY A 58 1.32 -7.20 -11.52
C GLY A 58 2.05 -8.54 -11.37
N ASP A 59 2.80 -8.95 -12.37
CA ASP A 59 3.54 -10.21 -12.46
C ASP A 59 5.07 -10.01 -12.51
N THR A 60 5.54 -8.80 -12.25
CA THR A 60 6.96 -8.44 -12.30
C THR A 60 7.37 -7.78 -11.00
N TRP A 61 8.47 -8.24 -10.41
CA TRP A 61 9.14 -7.55 -9.32
C TRP A 61 10.49 -7.00 -9.81
N LEU A 62 10.72 -5.72 -9.51
CA LEU A 62 11.97 -5.00 -9.79
C LEU A 62 12.38 -4.22 -8.54
N ASP A 63 13.64 -4.27 -8.17
CA ASP A 63 14.21 -3.36 -7.17
C ASP A 63 14.38 -1.97 -7.81
N VAL A 64 13.34 -1.15 -7.70
CA VAL A 64 13.18 0.13 -8.41
C VAL A 64 13.74 1.27 -7.58
N ASP A 65 14.55 2.12 -8.19
CA ASP A 65 14.86 3.44 -7.67
C ASP A 65 13.76 4.44 -8.10
N PHE A 66 12.69 4.52 -7.31
CA PHE A 66 11.59 5.45 -7.56
C PHE A 66 12.04 6.91 -7.56
N ALA A 67 13.01 7.28 -6.71
CA ALA A 67 13.50 8.65 -6.64
C ALA A 67 14.28 9.04 -7.91
N ALA A 68 15.06 8.12 -8.48
CA ALA A 68 15.74 8.34 -9.76
C ALA A 68 14.72 8.50 -10.92
N MET A 69 13.63 7.73 -10.91
CA MET A 69 12.56 7.88 -11.91
C MET A 69 11.84 9.23 -11.79
N GLU A 70 11.53 9.67 -10.57
CA GLU A 70 10.93 10.99 -10.31
C GLU A 70 11.86 12.12 -10.73
N ALA A 71 13.16 12.03 -10.43
CA ALA A 71 14.15 13.00 -10.86
C ALA A 71 14.23 13.08 -12.39
N ALA A 72 14.25 11.93 -13.08
CA ALA A 72 14.25 11.87 -14.54
C ALA A 72 12.99 12.48 -15.17
N ALA A 73 11.83 12.38 -14.50
CA ALA A 73 10.58 13.01 -14.92
C ALA A 73 10.58 14.52 -14.65
N ALA A 74 11.15 14.96 -13.52
CA ALA A 74 11.26 16.38 -13.16
C ALA A 74 12.20 17.16 -14.11
N ASP A 75 13.29 16.52 -14.55
CA ASP A 75 14.26 17.11 -15.50
C ASP A 75 13.82 16.96 -16.97
N ALA A 76 12.67 16.32 -17.20
CA ALA A 76 12.20 16.06 -18.56
C ALA A 76 11.54 17.30 -19.19
N SER A 77 11.69 17.43 -20.49
CA SER A 77 10.93 18.42 -21.29
C SER A 77 9.45 18.06 -21.32
N ASP A 78 8.59 19.02 -21.67
CA ASP A 78 7.15 18.81 -21.81
C ASP A 78 6.77 17.74 -22.85
N SER A 79 7.69 17.41 -23.78
CA SER A 79 7.49 16.36 -24.77
C SER A 79 7.60 14.94 -24.19
N VAL A 80 8.23 14.77 -23.02
CA VAL A 80 8.38 13.46 -22.39
C VAL A 80 7.06 13.02 -21.75
N SER A 81 6.57 11.87 -22.17
CA SER A 81 5.31 11.30 -21.71
C SER A 81 5.47 10.15 -20.74
N ALA A 82 6.66 9.51 -20.73
CA ALA A 82 6.96 8.41 -19.83
C ALA A 82 8.44 8.29 -19.48
N VAL A 83 8.72 7.83 -18.25
CA VAL A 83 10.00 7.31 -17.81
C VAL A 83 9.84 5.80 -17.61
N ILE A 84 10.71 5.00 -18.23
CA ILE A 84 10.66 3.54 -18.24
C ILE A 84 11.84 3.00 -17.44
N ALA A 85 11.56 2.16 -16.45
CA ALA A 85 12.61 1.41 -15.77
C ALA A 85 13.16 0.33 -16.72
N VAL A 86 14.45 0.33 -16.91
CA VAL A 86 15.14 -0.65 -17.74
C VAL A 86 16.13 -1.47 -16.91
N LYS A 87 16.30 -2.73 -17.26
CA LYS A 87 17.19 -3.67 -16.56
C LYS A 87 18.22 -4.23 -17.52
N ARG A 88 19.50 -4.16 -17.14
CA ARG A 88 20.58 -4.85 -17.86
C ARG A 88 20.54 -6.34 -17.52
N MET A 89 20.40 -7.16 -18.54
CA MET A 89 20.37 -8.61 -18.40
C MET A 89 21.40 -9.28 -19.32
N ARG A 90 21.78 -10.51 -18.96
CA ARG A 90 22.70 -11.35 -19.73
C ARG A 90 22.11 -12.73 -19.97
N GLY A 91 22.35 -13.30 -21.17
CA GLY A 91 22.01 -14.67 -21.47
C GLY A 91 20.50 -14.94 -21.43
N PHE A 92 19.68 -14.17 -22.12
CA PHE A 92 18.23 -14.31 -22.13
C PHE A 92 17.65 -14.39 -23.54
N GLU A 93 16.43 -14.92 -23.65
CA GLU A 93 15.68 -15.03 -24.92
C GLU A 93 14.21 -14.63 -24.82
N ARG A 94 13.70 -14.46 -23.59
CA ARG A 94 12.28 -14.21 -23.33
C ARG A 94 11.86 -12.75 -23.41
N TYR A 95 12.83 -11.82 -23.39
CA TYR A 95 12.56 -10.38 -23.33
C TYR A 95 12.98 -9.68 -24.61
N GLY A 96 12.20 -8.66 -25.01
CA GLY A 96 12.64 -7.67 -26.00
C GLY A 96 13.66 -6.72 -25.38
N THR A 97 14.58 -6.21 -26.20
CA THR A 97 15.58 -5.24 -25.74
C THR A 97 15.19 -3.82 -26.12
N VAL A 98 15.79 -2.86 -25.45
CA VAL A 98 15.66 -1.43 -25.75
C VAL A 98 17.01 -0.78 -25.96
N ASP A 99 17.07 0.21 -26.85
CA ASP A 99 18.23 1.05 -27.03
C ASP A 99 18.01 2.38 -26.29
N VAL A 100 19.08 2.84 -25.63
CA VAL A 100 19.08 4.10 -24.87
C VAL A 100 20.27 4.93 -25.32
N ASP A 101 20.05 6.20 -25.64
CA ASP A 101 21.11 7.12 -26.02
C ASP A 101 21.89 7.66 -24.81
N ALA A 102 22.95 8.43 -25.08
CA ALA A 102 23.79 9.03 -24.05
C ALA A 102 23.06 10.08 -23.18
N ALA A 103 21.90 10.58 -23.62
CA ALA A 103 21.06 11.52 -22.89
C ALA A 103 19.99 10.80 -22.02
N GLY A 104 19.96 9.46 -22.06
CA GLY A 104 18.98 8.67 -21.33
C GLY A 104 17.62 8.57 -22.03
N SER A 105 17.50 8.92 -23.30
CA SER A 105 16.27 8.73 -24.07
C SER A 105 16.22 7.35 -24.69
N LEU A 106 15.03 6.70 -24.65
CA LEU A 106 14.81 5.47 -25.42
C LEU A 106 14.74 5.81 -26.90
N THR A 107 15.45 5.03 -27.72
CA THR A 107 15.56 5.24 -29.17
C THR A 107 14.97 4.10 -30.00
N ALA A 108 14.90 2.90 -29.44
CA ALA A 108 14.29 1.75 -30.12
C ALA A 108 13.79 0.70 -29.13
N PHE A 109 12.79 -0.07 -29.58
CA PHE A 109 12.39 -1.36 -29.02
C PHE A 109 12.68 -2.46 -30.02
N HIS A 110 13.16 -3.60 -29.53
CA HIS A 110 13.47 -4.77 -30.36
C HIS A 110 12.65 -5.98 -29.89
N GLU A 111 12.22 -6.78 -30.82
CA GLU A 111 11.50 -8.03 -30.52
C GLU A 111 12.35 -9.01 -29.72
N LYS A 112 11.65 -9.95 -29.08
CA LYS A 112 12.26 -11.05 -28.30
C LYS A 112 13.16 -11.90 -29.22
N ARG A 113 14.41 -12.06 -28.80
CA ARG A 113 15.40 -12.92 -29.46
C ARG A 113 16.49 -13.32 -28.45
N PRO A 114 17.22 -14.42 -28.70
CA PRO A 114 18.41 -14.73 -27.90
C PRO A 114 19.38 -13.56 -27.89
N CYS A 115 19.77 -13.12 -26.68
CA CYS A 115 20.64 -11.99 -26.49
C CYS A 115 21.70 -12.31 -25.43
N GLU A 116 22.97 -12.03 -25.75
CA GLU A 116 24.09 -12.23 -24.80
C GLU A 116 24.05 -11.18 -23.68
N GLU A 117 23.79 -9.92 -24.04
CA GLU A 117 23.61 -8.80 -23.08
C GLU A 117 22.76 -7.71 -23.71
N GLY A 118 21.84 -7.11 -22.92
CA GLY A 118 21.00 -6.02 -23.37
C GLY A 118 20.20 -5.38 -22.25
N LEU A 119 19.67 -4.19 -22.50
CA LEU A 119 18.66 -3.57 -21.65
C LEU A 119 17.29 -4.08 -22.02
N ILE A 120 16.49 -4.47 -21.04
CA ILE A 120 15.10 -4.86 -21.22
C ILE A 120 14.15 -3.84 -20.59
N ASN A 121 12.93 -3.76 -21.08
CA ASN A 121 11.82 -3.10 -20.38
C ASN A 121 11.45 -3.95 -19.15
N ALA A 122 11.54 -3.35 -17.96
CA ALA A 122 11.38 -4.06 -16.70
C ALA A 122 9.96 -3.98 -16.10
N GLY A 123 8.96 -3.51 -16.87
CA GLY A 123 7.56 -3.51 -16.47
C GLY A 123 7.17 -2.47 -15.41
N VAL A 124 8.03 -1.47 -15.19
CA VAL A 124 7.73 -0.35 -14.28
C VAL A 124 7.89 0.96 -15.05
N TYR A 125 6.87 1.79 -14.95
CA TYR A 125 6.77 3.05 -15.69
C TYR A 125 6.36 4.19 -14.77
N LEU A 126 6.82 5.41 -15.06
CA LEU A 126 6.28 6.65 -14.55
C LEU A 126 5.67 7.40 -15.73
N LEU A 127 4.34 7.43 -15.82
CA LEU A 127 3.58 7.97 -16.95
C LEU A 127 2.98 9.33 -16.60
N ARG A 128 3.00 10.26 -17.55
CA ARG A 128 2.12 11.43 -17.45
C ARG A 128 0.67 10.96 -17.52
N ARG A 129 -0.16 11.47 -16.62
CA ARG A 129 -1.57 11.07 -16.51
C ARG A 129 -2.37 11.26 -17.80
N ASP A 130 -2.01 12.26 -18.60
CA ASP A 130 -2.66 12.61 -19.88
C ASP A 130 -2.04 11.93 -21.10
N ALA A 131 -0.92 11.19 -20.94
CA ALA A 131 -0.17 10.60 -22.05
C ALA A 131 -1.00 9.71 -22.98
N LEU A 132 -2.00 9.03 -22.43
CA LEU A 132 -2.82 8.05 -23.16
C LEU A 132 -4.18 8.59 -23.61
N ASN A 133 -4.48 9.89 -23.41
CA ASN A 133 -5.80 10.46 -23.69
C ASN A 133 -6.26 10.24 -25.15
N ASN A 134 -5.34 10.34 -26.11
CA ASN A 134 -5.61 10.20 -27.54
C ASN A 134 -5.56 8.76 -28.06
N MET A 135 -5.28 7.77 -27.18
CA MET A 135 -5.29 6.37 -27.55
C MET A 135 -6.71 5.81 -27.61
N PRO A 136 -6.96 4.74 -28.40
CA PRO A 136 -8.24 4.06 -28.38
C PRO A 136 -8.55 3.45 -27.00
N GLU A 137 -9.71 2.84 -26.83
CA GLU A 137 -10.08 2.19 -25.58
C GLU A 137 -9.29 0.88 -25.36
N LYS A 138 -9.00 0.17 -26.45
CA LYS A 138 -8.31 -1.13 -26.41
C LYS A 138 -7.02 -1.06 -27.20
N PHE A 139 -5.88 -1.22 -26.52
CA PHE A 139 -4.53 -1.19 -27.12
C PHE A 139 -3.48 -1.75 -26.16
N SER A 140 -2.31 -2.16 -26.70
CA SER A 140 -1.13 -2.52 -25.91
C SER A 140 -0.32 -1.26 -25.56
N LEU A 141 0.11 -1.15 -24.31
CA LEU A 141 0.96 -0.04 -23.86
C LEU A 141 2.32 -0.08 -24.57
N GLU A 142 2.86 -1.26 -24.76
CA GLU A 142 4.19 -1.49 -25.33
C GLU A 142 4.15 -1.29 -26.86
N SER A 143 3.43 -2.14 -27.58
CA SER A 143 3.46 -2.16 -29.05
C SER A 143 2.69 -1.01 -29.70
N ASP A 144 1.55 -0.58 -29.12
CA ASP A 144 0.70 0.43 -29.77
C ASP A 144 1.02 1.86 -29.31
N TYR A 145 1.65 2.03 -28.11
CA TYR A 145 2.00 3.34 -27.60
C TYR A 145 3.51 3.58 -27.57
N PHE A 146 4.28 2.81 -26.79
CA PHE A 146 5.72 3.08 -26.63
C PHE A 146 6.50 2.96 -27.94
N GLU A 147 6.30 1.89 -28.73
CA GLU A 147 6.95 1.74 -30.01
C GLU A 147 6.61 2.84 -31.00
N ARG A 148 5.40 3.41 -30.92
CA ARG A 148 5.00 4.53 -31.76
C ARG A 148 5.73 5.83 -31.41
N VAL A 149 5.89 6.13 -30.11
CA VAL A 149 6.41 7.43 -29.65
C VAL A 149 7.92 7.40 -29.36
N VAL A 150 8.57 6.25 -29.40
CA VAL A 150 10.01 6.09 -29.08
C VAL A 150 10.90 7.00 -29.93
N GLY A 151 10.61 7.16 -31.22
CA GLY A 151 11.35 8.02 -32.14
C GLY A 151 11.12 9.53 -31.98
N GLU A 152 10.13 9.91 -31.16
CA GLU A 152 9.73 11.30 -30.95
C GLU A 152 10.43 11.96 -29.74
N GLY A 153 11.32 11.22 -29.05
CA GLY A 153 11.98 11.67 -27.82
C GLY A 153 11.02 11.77 -26.61
N ALA A 154 9.87 11.08 -26.69
CA ALA A 154 8.85 11.09 -25.67
C ALA A 154 9.11 10.14 -24.49
N LEU A 155 10.12 9.29 -24.58
CA LEU A 155 10.43 8.26 -23.61
C LEU A 155 11.83 8.42 -23.02
N ARG A 156 11.93 8.38 -21.70
CA ARG A 156 13.18 8.32 -20.97
C ARG A 156 13.40 6.97 -20.31
N ALA A 157 14.66 6.57 -20.14
CA ALA A 157 15.03 5.36 -19.44
C ALA A 157 15.74 5.66 -18.12
N VAL A 158 15.47 4.83 -17.11
CA VAL A 158 16.26 4.76 -15.87
C VAL A 158 16.70 3.32 -15.68
N GLU A 159 18.01 3.08 -15.69
CA GLU A 159 18.56 1.73 -15.45
C GLU A 159 18.49 1.40 -13.95
N CYS A 160 17.80 0.31 -13.62
CA CYS A 160 17.68 -0.23 -12.27
C CYS A 160 18.58 -1.45 -12.12
N PRO A 161 19.74 -1.33 -11.43
CA PRO A 161 20.72 -2.42 -11.32
C PRO A 161 20.29 -3.52 -10.35
N GLY A 162 19.32 -3.27 -9.46
CA GLY A 162 18.83 -4.19 -8.44
C GLY A 162 18.26 -5.50 -8.96
N GLY A 163 17.62 -6.29 -8.09
CA GLY A 163 16.99 -7.56 -8.44
C GLY A 163 15.83 -7.39 -9.41
N PHE A 164 15.57 -8.42 -10.21
CA PHE A 164 14.45 -8.49 -11.16
C PHE A 164 13.95 -9.92 -11.28
N ILE A 165 12.65 -10.10 -11.29
CA ILE A 165 12.00 -11.38 -11.64
C ILE A 165 10.61 -11.12 -12.22
N ASP A 166 10.29 -11.84 -13.32
CA ASP A 166 8.99 -11.89 -13.98
C ASP A 166 8.41 -13.29 -13.75
N ILE A 167 7.30 -13.36 -13.02
CA ILE A 167 6.66 -14.62 -12.61
C ILE A 167 5.66 -15.17 -13.64
N GLY A 168 5.75 -14.75 -14.88
CA GLY A 168 4.88 -15.20 -15.98
C GLY A 168 5.03 -16.67 -16.36
N VAL A 169 5.99 -17.41 -15.79
CA VAL A 169 6.14 -18.85 -15.94
C VAL A 169 6.28 -19.55 -14.59
N PRO A 170 5.86 -20.84 -14.46
CA PRO A 170 5.86 -21.54 -13.18
C PRO A 170 7.24 -21.61 -12.50
N GLU A 171 8.30 -21.81 -13.27
CA GLU A 171 9.67 -21.93 -12.78
C GLU A 171 10.15 -20.61 -12.09
N ASP A 172 9.84 -19.47 -12.72
CA ASP A 172 10.17 -18.15 -12.16
C ASP A 172 9.27 -17.81 -10.98
N TYR A 173 8.01 -18.28 -10.95
CA TYR A 173 7.14 -18.16 -9.78
C TYR A 173 7.72 -18.90 -8.57
N GLU A 174 8.21 -20.14 -8.75
CA GLU A 174 8.87 -20.90 -7.67
C GLU A 174 10.19 -20.23 -7.22
N LEU A 175 10.98 -19.74 -8.18
CA LEU A 175 12.21 -18.98 -7.87
C LEU A 175 11.91 -17.71 -7.08
N ALA A 176 10.84 -16.99 -7.43
CA ALA A 176 10.41 -15.78 -6.73
C ALA A 176 10.10 -16.04 -5.25
N GLN A 177 9.48 -17.19 -4.91
CA GLN A 177 9.21 -17.54 -3.50
C GLN A 177 10.50 -17.60 -2.66
N THR A 178 11.60 -18.05 -3.24
CA THR A 178 12.90 -18.10 -2.55
C THR A 178 13.63 -16.76 -2.61
N MET A 179 13.64 -16.12 -3.77
CA MET A 179 14.37 -14.86 -4.01
C MET A 179 13.77 -13.70 -3.21
N LEU A 180 12.44 -13.63 -3.12
CA LEU A 180 11.74 -12.53 -2.46
C LEU A 180 11.47 -12.80 -0.96
N ALA A 181 11.61 -14.05 -0.49
CA ALA A 181 11.44 -14.37 0.93
C ALA A 181 12.23 -13.47 1.90
N PRO A 182 13.50 -13.11 1.62
CA PRO A 182 14.25 -12.19 2.48
C PRO A 182 13.72 -10.75 2.48
N LEU A 183 12.93 -10.38 1.45
CA LEU A 183 12.31 -9.05 1.31
C LEU A 183 10.91 -9.03 1.94
N ALA A 184 10.30 -10.19 2.18
CA ALA A 184 9.07 -10.33 2.94
C ALA A 184 9.36 -10.07 4.42
N ARG A 185 9.41 -8.77 4.79
CA ARG A 185 9.67 -8.38 6.16
C ARG A 185 8.42 -8.68 7.01
N SER A 186 8.53 -9.66 7.91
CA SER A 186 7.58 -9.82 9.01
C SER A 186 7.79 -8.66 9.99
N TRP A 187 6.72 -7.94 10.32
CA TRP A 187 6.78 -6.84 11.27
C TRP A 187 6.32 -7.29 12.65
N LYS A 188 6.92 -6.74 13.68
CA LYS A 188 6.34 -6.77 15.02
C LYS A 188 5.30 -5.69 15.14
N LEU A 189 4.16 -5.97 15.77
CA LEU A 189 3.10 -4.98 15.93
C LEU A 189 2.95 -4.57 17.39
N ALA A 190 2.97 -3.25 17.62
CA ALA A 190 2.45 -2.64 18.83
C ALA A 190 1.06 -2.08 18.51
N MET A 191 0.02 -2.79 18.95
CA MET A 191 -1.38 -2.46 18.73
C MET A 191 -1.94 -1.73 19.95
N PHE A 192 -2.72 -0.68 19.72
CA PHE A 192 -3.29 0.14 20.79
C PHE A 192 -4.79 0.31 20.58
N ASP A 193 -5.59 0.14 21.65
CA ASP A 193 -6.94 0.73 21.64
C ASP A 193 -6.83 2.26 21.63
N ARG A 194 -7.89 2.94 21.25
CA ARG A 194 -7.93 4.40 21.18
C ARG A 194 -8.47 5.01 22.50
N ASP A 195 -9.76 4.81 22.74
CA ASP A 195 -10.48 5.51 23.81
C ASP A 195 -10.24 4.87 25.18
N GLY A 196 -9.61 5.59 26.10
CA GLY A 196 -9.15 5.10 27.40
C GLY A 196 -7.72 4.55 27.38
N THR A 197 -7.09 4.49 26.21
CA THR A 197 -5.73 3.99 26.03
C THR A 197 -4.82 5.08 25.46
N ILE A 198 -5.07 5.59 24.25
CA ILE A 198 -4.29 6.68 23.63
C ILE A 198 -4.82 8.03 24.08
N ASN A 199 -6.14 8.18 24.15
CA ASN A 199 -6.80 9.40 24.63
C ASN A 199 -7.75 9.11 25.79
N VAL A 200 -8.04 10.15 26.57
CA VAL A 200 -9.06 10.10 27.62
C VAL A 200 -10.41 9.72 27.01
N ASP A 201 -11.04 8.69 27.57
CA ASP A 201 -12.38 8.24 27.11
C ASP A 201 -13.46 9.20 27.66
N THR A 202 -13.99 10.04 26.79
CA THR A 202 -15.11 10.97 27.12
C THR A 202 -16.48 10.43 26.67
N GLY A 203 -16.53 9.18 26.22
CA GLY A 203 -17.72 8.54 25.64
C GLY A 203 -18.01 9.03 24.24
N HIS A 204 -17.70 8.18 23.24
CA HIS A 204 -17.95 8.47 21.82
C HIS A 204 -17.23 9.73 21.27
N LEU A 205 -15.96 9.94 21.63
CA LEU A 205 -15.14 11.07 21.16
C LEU A 205 -15.06 11.09 19.62
N HIS A 206 -15.47 12.22 19.02
CA HIS A 206 -15.43 12.47 17.59
C HIS A 206 -15.09 13.94 17.23
N GLU A 207 -15.00 14.80 18.23
CA GLU A 207 -14.70 16.23 18.12
C GLU A 207 -13.21 16.46 18.40
N PRO A 208 -12.41 16.95 17.44
CA PRO A 208 -10.97 17.18 17.63
C PRO A 208 -10.64 18.12 18.82
N GLU A 209 -11.50 19.09 19.09
CA GLU A 209 -11.31 20.09 20.16
C GLU A 209 -11.38 19.49 21.58
N LYS A 210 -11.92 18.28 21.70
CA LYS A 210 -12.02 17.52 22.96
C LYS A 210 -10.96 16.43 23.09
N LEU A 211 -10.02 16.37 22.15
CA LEU A 211 -8.94 15.39 22.18
C LEU A 211 -7.97 15.71 23.33
N GLU A 212 -7.82 14.76 24.23
CA GLU A 212 -6.83 14.80 25.30
C GLU A 212 -6.03 13.49 25.28
N LEU A 213 -4.76 13.56 24.88
CA LEU A 213 -3.86 12.42 24.81
C LEU A 213 -3.39 12.02 26.21
N ILE A 214 -3.16 10.70 26.42
CA ILE A 214 -2.64 10.14 27.65
C ILE A 214 -1.10 10.08 27.55
N PRO A 215 -0.36 10.93 28.29
CA PRO A 215 1.10 11.08 28.09
C PRO A 215 1.88 9.78 28.29
N SER A 216 1.50 8.95 29.26
CA SER A 216 2.18 7.68 29.53
C SER A 216 2.06 6.69 28.37
N THR A 217 0.92 6.66 27.68
CA THR A 217 0.73 5.82 26.48
C THR A 217 1.50 6.39 25.29
N VAL A 218 1.50 7.70 25.11
CA VAL A 218 2.30 8.37 24.07
C VAL A 218 3.78 8.04 24.19
N ASP A 219 4.32 8.02 25.42
CA ASP A 219 5.73 7.66 25.65
C ASP A 219 6.01 6.20 25.29
N ILE A 220 5.08 5.28 25.58
CA ILE A 220 5.16 3.88 25.16
C ILE A 220 5.13 3.78 23.63
N MET A 221 4.20 4.46 22.98
CA MET A 221 4.06 4.48 21.51
C MET A 221 5.33 5.01 20.83
N ARG A 222 5.96 6.05 21.40
CA ARG A 222 7.21 6.63 20.90
C ARG A 222 8.33 5.59 20.92
N GLY A 223 8.46 4.82 22.01
CA GLY A 223 9.46 3.75 22.08
C GLY A 223 9.32 2.72 20.96
N TYR A 224 8.09 2.39 20.55
CA TYR A 224 7.85 1.50 19.40
C TYR A 224 8.04 2.20 18.06
N SER A 225 7.75 3.49 17.95
CA SER A 225 7.98 4.26 16.73
C SER A 225 9.46 4.43 16.42
N ASP A 226 10.31 4.47 17.44
CA ASP A 226 11.76 4.56 17.32
C ASP A 226 12.41 3.20 16.98
N ASP A 227 11.71 2.09 17.24
CA ASP A 227 12.20 0.74 16.91
C ASP A 227 11.87 0.41 15.44
N PRO A 228 12.89 0.21 14.58
CA PRO A 228 12.68 -0.05 13.15
C PRO A 228 12.00 -1.39 12.85
N ASP A 229 11.91 -2.30 13.83
CA ASP A 229 11.26 -3.60 13.68
C ASP A 229 9.76 -3.55 13.98
N TYR A 230 9.29 -2.48 14.62
CA TYR A 230 7.90 -2.34 15.01
C TYR A 230 7.09 -1.45 14.07
N LYS A 231 5.81 -1.81 13.94
CA LYS A 231 4.74 -0.98 13.41
C LYS A 231 3.77 -0.64 14.53
N VAL A 232 3.41 0.63 14.63
CA VAL A 232 2.43 1.13 15.59
C VAL A 232 1.08 1.19 14.91
N VAL A 233 0.10 0.42 15.40
CA VAL A 233 -1.24 0.35 14.82
C VAL A 233 -2.32 0.61 15.88
N VAL A 234 -3.41 1.24 15.47
CA VAL A 234 -4.57 1.51 16.34
C VAL A 234 -5.72 0.59 15.96
N VAL A 235 -6.34 -0.06 16.98
CA VAL A 235 -7.46 -1.00 16.81
C VAL A 235 -8.62 -0.60 17.74
N THR A 236 -9.67 0.02 17.20
CA THR A 236 -10.67 0.70 18.02
C THR A 236 -12.13 0.34 17.68
N ASN A 237 -12.98 0.21 18.71
CA ASN A 237 -14.43 0.02 18.56
C ASN A 237 -15.13 1.37 18.48
N GLN A 238 -15.70 1.71 17.31
CA GLN A 238 -16.35 3.00 17.06
C GLN A 238 -17.87 2.88 16.91
N ALA A 239 -18.53 2.36 17.95
CA ALA A 239 -19.97 2.09 17.98
C ALA A 239 -20.86 3.34 17.84
N GLY A 240 -20.33 4.53 18.06
CA GLY A 240 -21.06 5.79 17.85
C GLY A 240 -21.55 5.96 16.42
N ILE A 241 -20.86 5.37 15.43
CA ILE A 241 -21.27 5.36 14.02
C ILE A 241 -22.57 4.57 13.87
N ALA A 242 -22.62 3.32 14.36
CA ALA A 242 -23.85 2.51 14.34
C ALA A 242 -25.03 3.16 15.09
N LYS A 243 -24.74 3.91 16.15
CA LYS A 243 -25.74 4.63 16.96
C LYS A 243 -26.18 5.96 16.32
N GLY A 244 -25.58 6.39 15.20
CA GLY A 244 -25.88 7.66 14.53
C GLY A 244 -25.44 8.90 15.32
N LEU A 245 -24.49 8.77 16.25
CA LEU A 245 -24.00 9.88 17.06
C LEU A 245 -22.99 10.75 16.29
N TYR A 246 -22.27 10.16 15.36
CA TYR A 246 -21.33 10.81 14.42
C TYR A 246 -21.12 9.92 13.21
N THR A 247 -20.59 10.51 12.14
CA THR A 247 -20.33 9.79 10.89
C THR A 247 -18.92 9.19 10.86
N GLU A 248 -18.68 8.26 9.95
CA GLU A 248 -17.31 7.77 9.68
C GLU A 248 -16.37 8.91 9.24
N ALA A 249 -16.89 9.90 8.51
CA ALA A 249 -16.11 11.08 8.11
C ALA A 249 -15.65 11.91 9.33
N ASP A 250 -16.50 12.05 10.36
CA ASP A 250 -16.14 12.73 11.61
C ASP A 250 -15.07 11.96 12.37
N MET A 251 -15.20 10.65 12.48
CA MET A 251 -14.20 9.79 13.09
C MET A 251 -12.85 9.90 12.36
N ARG A 252 -12.85 9.81 11.03
CA ARG A 252 -11.63 9.94 10.23
C ARG A 252 -10.98 11.33 10.34
N ARG A 253 -11.79 12.38 10.53
CA ARG A 253 -11.27 13.72 10.82
C ARG A 253 -10.55 13.76 12.17
N LEU A 254 -11.13 13.14 13.21
CA LEU A 254 -10.47 13.01 14.51
C LEU A 254 -9.18 12.20 14.43
N HIS A 255 -9.17 11.07 13.69
CA HIS A 255 -7.97 10.25 13.52
C HIS A 255 -6.83 11.05 12.87
N ARG A 256 -7.10 11.84 11.83
CA ARG A 256 -6.07 12.72 11.23
C ARG A 256 -5.54 13.75 12.23
N CYS A 257 -6.43 14.37 13.02
CA CYS A 257 -6.00 15.29 14.07
C CYS A 257 -5.12 14.59 15.13
N MET A 258 -5.47 13.35 15.51
CA MET A 258 -4.64 12.56 16.43
C MET A 258 -3.28 12.20 15.81
N GLU A 259 -3.24 11.85 14.52
CA GLU A 259 -1.97 11.61 13.80
C GLU A 259 -1.07 12.85 13.84
N ASP A 260 -1.62 14.02 13.51
CA ASP A 260 -0.88 15.30 13.53
C ASP A 260 -0.33 15.63 14.94
N GLU A 261 -1.11 15.38 16.00
CA GLU A 261 -0.66 15.61 17.38
C GLU A 261 0.38 14.57 17.83
N LEU A 262 0.19 13.30 17.50
CA LEU A 262 1.12 12.22 17.81
C LEU A 262 2.45 12.41 17.08
N GLU A 263 2.43 12.83 15.81
CA GLU A 263 3.63 13.10 15.01
C GLU A 263 4.49 14.22 15.64
N LYS A 264 3.85 15.31 16.13
CA LYS A 264 4.54 16.38 16.87
C LYS A 264 5.24 15.88 18.13
N LEU A 265 4.74 14.77 18.70
CA LEU A 265 5.29 14.12 19.89
C LEU A 265 6.28 12.98 19.54
N GLY A 266 6.63 12.80 18.26
CA GLY A 266 7.57 11.78 17.80
C GLY A 266 6.96 10.39 17.68
N VAL A 267 5.65 10.27 17.55
CA VAL A 267 4.93 9.01 17.37
C VAL A 267 4.39 8.91 15.96
N ARG A 268 4.78 7.87 15.21
CA ARG A 268 4.21 7.52 13.91
C ARG A 268 3.16 6.43 14.12
N VAL A 269 1.95 6.63 13.61
CA VAL A 269 0.92 5.59 13.48
C VAL A 269 0.95 5.02 12.07
N ASP A 270 1.22 3.72 11.93
CA ASP A 270 1.37 3.07 10.62
C ASP A 270 0.02 2.64 10.02
N ALA A 271 -0.99 2.33 10.84
CA ALA A 271 -2.34 2.00 10.37
C ALA A 271 -3.42 2.15 11.45
N TRP A 272 -4.66 2.34 10.99
CA TRP A 272 -5.87 2.44 11.81
C TRP A 272 -6.87 1.36 11.41
N TYR A 273 -7.30 0.54 12.37
CA TYR A 273 -8.37 -0.43 12.24
C TYR A 273 -9.51 -0.04 13.17
N PHE A 274 -10.72 0.05 12.63
CA PHE A 274 -11.89 0.42 13.42
C PHE A 274 -13.09 -0.48 13.10
N CYS A 275 -13.94 -0.68 14.09
CA CYS A 275 -15.21 -1.35 13.92
C CYS A 275 -16.35 -0.33 14.11
N PRO A 276 -17.13 -0.03 13.06
CA PRO A 276 -18.27 0.90 13.14
C PRO A 276 -19.53 0.25 13.70
N HIS A 277 -19.55 -1.07 13.92
CA HIS A 277 -20.73 -1.84 14.23
C HIS A 277 -21.08 -1.87 15.74
N HIS A 278 -22.36 -2.12 16.02
CA HIS A 278 -22.84 -2.43 17.37
C HIS A 278 -23.91 -3.52 17.28
N PRO A 279 -23.91 -4.56 18.15
CA PRO A 279 -24.80 -5.70 18.05
C PRO A 279 -26.30 -5.31 17.98
N ASP A 280 -26.72 -4.34 18.78
CA ASP A 280 -28.10 -3.92 18.88
C ASP A 280 -28.57 -3.03 17.71
N TYR A 281 -27.69 -2.48 16.89
CA TYR A 281 -28.00 -1.54 15.80
C TYR A 281 -27.70 -2.10 14.41
N THR A 282 -26.61 -2.84 14.26
CA THR A 282 -26.14 -3.35 12.96
C THR A 282 -26.00 -4.87 12.94
N GLY A 283 -26.34 -5.55 14.04
CA GLY A 283 -26.12 -6.97 14.21
C GLY A 283 -24.68 -7.33 14.59
N PRO A 284 -24.39 -8.63 14.83
CA PRO A 284 -23.07 -9.12 15.17
C PRO A 284 -22.10 -8.96 14.00
N CYS A 285 -20.80 -8.78 14.31
CA CYS A 285 -19.73 -8.74 13.32
C CYS A 285 -18.46 -9.38 13.91
N GLU A 286 -17.52 -9.74 13.03
CA GLU A 286 -16.27 -10.37 13.42
C GLU A 286 -15.16 -9.35 13.76
N CYS A 287 -15.34 -8.06 13.42
CA CYS A 287 -14.34 -7.02 13.65
C CYS A 287 -14.39 -6.38 15.04
N ARG A 288 -15.58 -6.35 15.69
CA ARG A 288 -15.75 -5.67 16.98
C ARG A 288 -15.12 -6.46 18.13
N LYS A 289 -14.12 -5.88 18.82
CA LYS A 289 -13.57 -6.44 20.06
C LYS A 289 -14.72 -6.72 21.07
N PRO A 290 -14.87 -7.94 21.65
CA PRO A 290 -13.81 -8.95 21.81
C PRO A 290 -13.56 -9.88 20.61
N ALA A 291 -14.29 -9.78 19.50
CA ALA A 291 -13.93 -10.54 18.31
C ALA A 291 -12.58 -10.04 17.75
N PRO A 292 -11.72 -10.96 17.25
CA PRO A 292 -10.34 -10.66 16.92
C PRO A 292 -10.12 -10.08 15.52
N GLY A 293 -11.15 -9.83 14.73
CA GLY A 293 -11.05 -9.55 13.29
C GLY A 293 -10.15 -8.35 12.94
N MET A 294 -10.14 -7.28 13.76
CA MET A 294 -9.25 -6.14 13.52
C MET A 294 -7.77 -6.51 13.77
N LEU A 295 -7.49 -7.30 14.81
CA LEU A 295 -6.12 -7.74 15.11
C LEU A 295 -5.61 -8.69 14.02
N LEU A 296 -6.46 -9.63 13.56
CA LEU A 296 -6.14 -10.53 12.45
C LEU A 296 -5.88 -9.76 11.15
N ALA A 297 -6.68 -8.71 10.87
CA ALA A 297 -6.45 -7.86 9.72
C ALA A 297 -5.11 -7.13 9.81
N ALA A 298 -4.79 -6.54 10.96
CA ALA A 298 -3.50 -5.89 11.19
C ALA A 298 -2.33 -6.86 11.02
N MET A 299 -2.41 -8.05 11.63
CA MET A 299 -1.36 -9.07 11.52
C MET A 299 -1.16 -9.55 10.08
N ARG A 300 -2.24 -9.78 9.33
CA ARG A 300 -2.18 -10.12 7.89
C ARG A 300 -1.53 -9.00 7.07
N ASP A 301 -1.96 -7.75 7.28
CA ASP A 301 -1.53 -6.61 6.47
C ASP A 301 -0.04 -6.27 6.66
N PHE A 302 0.54 -6.70 7.78
CA PHE A 302 1.97 -6.51 8.10
C PHE A 302 2.77 -7.82 8.12
N ASP A 303 2.22 -8.95 7.70
CA ASP A 303 2.81 -10.30 7.79
C ASP A 303 3.35 -10.61 9.21
N ALA A 304 2.64 -10.14 10.24
CA ALA A 304 3.07 -10.23 11.61
C ALA A 304 2.71 -11.57 12.25
N VAL A 305 3.62 -12.07 13.10
CA VAL A 305 3.41 -13.29 13.87
C VAL A 305 2.93 -12.91 15.29
N SER A 306 1.86 -13.56 15.77
CA SER A 306 1.23 -13.21 17.06
C SER A 306 2.19 -13.17 18.24
N ALA A 307 3.16 -14.08 18.28
CA ALA A 307 4.17 -14.14 19.37
C ALA A 307 5.08 -12.89 19.44
N GLU A 308 5.17 -12.12 18.33
CA GLU A 308 5.97 -10.90 18.26
C GLU A 308 5.11 -9.62 18.33
N CYS A 309 3.80 -9.79 18.55
CA CYS A 309 2.86 -8.69 18.68
C CYS A 309 2.51 -8.41 20.15
N VAL A 310 2.12 -7.15 20.41
CA VAL A 310 1.61 -6.73 21.71
C VAL A 310 0.38 -5.85 21.52
N MET A 311 -0.64 -6.03 22.39
CA MET A 311 -1.85 -5.22 22.43
C MET A 311 -1.93 -4.46 23.74
N TYR A 312 -2.12 -3.15 23.64
CA TYR A 312 -2.38 -2.24 24.76
C TYR A 312 -3.85 -1.83 24.75
N GLY A 313 -4.52 -1.92 25.89
CA GLY A 313 -5.93 -1.57 26.04
C GLY A 313 -6.33 -1.35 27.48
N ASP A 314 -7.49 -0.73 27.71
CA ASP A 314 -8.05 -0.46 29.02
C ASP A 314 -9.27 -1.35 29.35
N LYS A 315 -9.81 -2.10 28.37
CA LYS A 315 -11.06 -2.84 28.52
C LYS A 315 -10.85 -4.37 28.42
N PRO A 316 -11.69 -5.16 29.12
CA PRO A 316 -11.67 -6.62 28.99
C PRO A 316 -11.89 -7.13 27.55
N SER A 317 -12.56 -6.34 26.71
CA SER A 317 -12.75 -6.67 25.29
C SER A 317 -11.45 -6.65 24.49
N ASP A 318 -10.47 -5.83 24.90
CA ASP A 318 -9.16 -5.72 24.25
C ASP A 318 -8.32 -6.95 24.62
N GLU A 319 -8.31 -7.31 25.90
CA GLU A 319 -7.67 -8.51 26.40
C GLU A 319 -8.21 -9.77 25.73
N ALA A 320 -9.55 -9.90 25.68
CA ALA A 320 -10.16 -11.08 25.07
C ALA A 320 -9.85 -11.19 23.58
N ALA A 321 -9.82 -10.07 22.83
CA ALA A 321 -9.44 -10.05 21.43
C ALA A 321 -7.97 -10.45 21.22
N ALA A 322 -7.06 -9.98 22.09
CA ALA A 322 -5.63 -10.31 22.04
C ALA A 322 -5.39 -11.80 22.35
N ILE A 323 -6.04 -12.33 23.40
CA ILE A 323 -5.94 -13.76 23.78
C ILE A 323 -6.45 -14.65 22.64
N ALA A 324 -7.53 -14.28 21.97
CA ALA A 324 -8.11 -15.07 20.88
C ALA A 324 -7.16 -15.30 19.71
N VAL A 325 -6.14 -14.46 19.53
CA VAL A 325 -5.13 -14.57 18.46
C VAL A 325 -3.72 -14.85 18.99
N GLY A 326 -3.55 -15.13 20.29
CA GLY A 326 -2.26 -15.43 20.90
C GLY A 326 -1.31 -14.22 20.99
N VAL A 327 -1.84 -13.02 21.02
CA VAL A 327 -1.08 -11.77 21.18
C VAL A 327 -0.97 -11.43 22.67
N ARG A 328 0.22 -10.98 23.09
CA ARG A 328 0.46 -10.52 24.46
C ARG A 328 -0.37 -9.26 24.74
N PHE A 329 -1.15 -9.27 25.83
CA PHE A 329 -1.91 -8.11 26.28
C PHE A 329 -1.22 -7.37 27.43
N ILE A 330 -1.29 -6.03 27.41
CA ILE A 330 -0.81 -5.15 28.47
C ILE A 330 -1.91 -4.14 28.78
N ALA A 331 -2.43 -4.19 29.99
CA ALA A 331 -3.42 -3.24 30.45
C ALA A 331 -2.77 -1.86 30.68
N VAL A 332 -3.41 -0.80 30.17
CA VAL A 332 -3.03 0.61 30.41
C VAL A 332 -4.22 1.36 31.01
N GLY A 333 -3.96 2.44 31.73
CA GLY A 333 -5.03 3.31 32.22
C GLY A 333 -5.64 2.93 33.58
N VAL A 334 -5.19 1.89 34.25
CA VAL A 334 -5.59 1.63 35.63
C VAL A 334 -4.66 2.39 36.56
N THR A 335 -4.88 3.72 36.73
CA THR A 335 -4.41 4.38 37.95
C THR A 335 -5.33 3.88 39.06
N PRO A 336 -4.84 3.17 40.11
CA PRO A 336 -5.68 2.87 41.25
C PRO A 336 -6.10 4.20 41.86
N HIS A 337 -7.41 4.48 41.92
CA HIS A 337 -7.91 5.50 42.79
C HIS A 337 -7.44 5.14 44.21
N VAL A 338 -6.41 5.83 44.68
CA VAL A 338 -6.09 5.84 46.11
C VAL A 338 -7.30 6.49 46.78
N GLN A 339 -8.02 5.69 47.57
CA GLN A 339 -9.06 6.14 48.49
C GLN A 339 -8.46 6.96 49.60
#